data_6c86289eedb8489749617f6d0a841b6e
#
_entry.id   6c86289eedb8489749617f6d0a841b6e
#
_cell.length_a   1.000
_cell.length_b   1.000
_cell.length_c   1.000
_cell.angle_alpha   90.00
_cell.angle_beta   90.00
_cell.angle_gamma   90.00
#
_symmetry.space_group_name_H-M   'P 1'
#
loop_
_entity.id
_entity.type
_entity.pdbx_description
1 polymer ?
#
loop_
_entity_poly.entity_id
_entity_poly.type
_entity_poly.pdbx_seq_one_letter_code
_entity_poly.pdbx_strand_id
1 'polypeptide(L)'
;MSYVIQVWELPVPVALEDAEGILDRLFREGSGKPSAKLDQLVKTLWARYPKDLETDSNDPVWADTFSKNGREPLKVETLAIATPHLDEVVPVVAKTATDLGLVAYDPQYGTVYLPDGRTLGQTPPVAREAAPARPAEPAAPAALLDVDDATSRFVAAMGSFMAAQGFAWKMVPSGDGWVRAFPGGQQKIVPLIDAGGGSVGLALHMSANLFAVDEHVHRFEQPRKPAPVNVLFATLSVYLKAAGHLGAGLFQPRGTSVRILVNTSARLDTAVAALQEIVPTILDEMHGFESPDGLWRNALDEAQGRRKAHFTESIEAKMVAGKLLGATELDQVADAELARYEAGLVVRREGASEFTLGMLAREESRVKDALVRLREFVRTQVPAQR
;
A
#
# COMPACT_ATOMS: atom_id res chain seq x y z
N MET A 1 -13.26 1.91 -2.73
CA MET A 1 -12.24 0.88 -3.05
C MET A 1 -12.93 -0.25 -3.77
N SER A 2 -12.31 -0.80 -4.80
CA SER A 2 -12.89 -1.93 -5.52
C SER A 2 -12.27 -3.24 -5.01
N TYR A 3 -13.10 -4.25 -4.85
CA TYR A 3 -12.67 -5.63 -4.65
C TYR A 3 -12.32 -6.21 -6.01
N VAL A 4 -11.20 -6.91 -6.13
CA VAL A 4 -10.70 -7.35 -7.43
C VAL A 4 -10.63 -8.87 -7.48
N ILE A 5 -11.22 -9.47 -8.52
CA ILE A 5 -11.00 -10.86 -8.92
C ILE A 5 -10.28 -10.88 -10.25
N GLN A 6 -9.26 -11.70 -10.37
CA GLN A 6 -8.49 -11.90 -11.59
C GLN A 6 -8.83 -13.25 -12.21
N VAL A 7 -9.16 -13.26 -13.50
CA VAL A 7 -9.60 -14.46 -14.21
C VAL A 7 -8.76 -14.69 -15.46
N TRP A 8 -8.30 -15.91 -15.67
CA TRP A 8 -7.52 -16.32 -16.85
C TRP A 8 -7.80 -17.75 -17.27
N GLU A 9 -7.35 -18.13 -18.47
CA GLU A 9 -7.60 -19.49 -19.00
C GLU A 9 -6.48 -20.47 -18.65
N LEU A 10 -5.24 -20.15 -18.96
CA LEU A 10 -4.08 -21.02 -18.76
C LEU A 10 -2.84 -20.18 -18.40
N PRO A 11 -1.89 -20.74 -17.65
CA PRO A 11 -1.88 -22.07 -17.05
C PRO A 11 -2.69 -22.18 -15.78
N VAL A 12 -3.11 -23.41 -15.42
CA VAL A 12 -3.81 -23.70 -14.18
C VAL A 12 -2.77 -23.87 -13.06
N PRO A 13 -2.88 -23.17 -11.92
CA PRO A 13 -1.96 -23.29 -10.79
C PRO A 13 -2.12 -24.66 -10.10
N VAL A 14 -1.03 -25.19 -9.57
CA VAL A 14 -1.00 -26.44 -8.80
C VAL A 14 -1.11 -26.14 -7.30
N ALA A 15 -0.52 -25.02 -6.87
CA ALA A 15 -0.54 -24.51 -5.52
C ALA A 15 -0.97 -23.03 -5.52
N LEU A 16 -1.37 -22.51 -4.35
CA LEU A 16 -1.78 -21.11 -4.21
C LEU A 16 -0.65 -20.15 -4.61
N GLU A 17 0.56 -20.46 -4.22
CA GLU A 17 1.76 -19.65 -4.46
C GLU A 17 2.09 -19.49 -5.95
N ASP A 18 1.61 -20.42 -6.78
CA ASP A 18 1.81 -20.34 -8.23
C ASP A 18 0.97 -19.23 -8.88
N ALA A 19 -0.16 -18.88 -8.28
CA ALA A 19 -1.14 -17.98 -8.89
C ALA A 19 -0.56 -16.59 -9.18
N GLU A 20 0.14 -16.00 -8.22
CA GLU A 20 0.78 -14.68 -8.40
C GLU A 20 1.86 -14.71 -9.47
N GLY A 21 2.70 -15.75 -9.46
CA GLY A 21 3.74 -15.93 -10.47
C GLY A 21 3.19 -16.14 -11.90
N ILE A 22 2.05 -16.81 -12.01
CA ILE A 22 1.31 -16.98 -13.27
C ILE A 22 0.77 -15.64 -13.74
N LEU A 23 0.11 -14.89 -12.87
CA LEU A 23 -0.45 -13.57 -13.18
C LEU A 23 0.64 -12.58 -13.61
N ASP A 24 1.73 -12.50 -12.87
CA ASP A 24 2.87 -11.65 -13.22
C ASP A 24 3.42 -11.96 -14.61
N ARG A 25 3.48 -13.24 -14.97
CA ARG A 25 3.90 -13.67 -16.31
C ARG A 25 2.88 -13.28 -17.37
N LEU A 26 1.58 -13.55 -17.14
CA LEU A 26 0.52 -13.23 -18.09
C LEU A 26 0.41 -11.73 -18.34
N PHE A 27 0.57 -10.90 -17.30
CA PHE A 27 0.60 -9.45 -17.44
C PHE A 27 1.83 -8.95 -18.21
N ARG A 28 3.00 -9.59 -18.01
CA ARG A 28 4.23 -9.25 -18.77
C ARG A 28 4.15 -9.67 -20.23
N GLU A 29 3.52 -10.79 -20.52
CA GLU A 29 3.34 -11.25 -21.90
C GLU A 29 2.39 -10.36 -22.71
N GLY A 30 1.66 -9.48 -22.03
CA GLY A 30 0.81 -8.46 -22.65
C GLY A 30 -0.37 -9.01 -23.44
N SER A 31 -0.78 -8.25 -24.45
CA SER A 31 -1.90 -8.60 -25.33
C SER A 31 -1.62 -9.86 -26.16
N GLY A 32 -2.56 -10.77 -26.11
CA GLY A 32 -2.59 -12.00 -26.91
C GLY A 32 -3.87 -12.13 -27.72
N LYS A 33 -4.10 -13.27 -28.39
CA LYS A 33 -5.43 -13.54 -28.93
C LYS A 33 -6.44 -13.55 -27.79
N PRO A 34 -7.60 -12.86 -27.94
CA PRO A 34 -8.64 -12.87 -26.91
C PRO A 34 -9.06 -14.30 -26.66
N SER A 35 -9.19 -14.68 -25.39
CA SER A 35 -9.82 -15.93 -25.03
C SER A 35 -11.33 -15.79 -25.26
N ALA A 36 -11.89 -16.65 -26.10
CA ALA A 36 -13.34 -16.69 -26.31
C ALA A 36 -14.11 -16.97 -24.99
N LYS A 37 -13.48 -17.65 -24.04
CA LYS A 37 -14.04 -17.93 -22.73
C LYS A 37 -14.07 -16.68 -21.84
N LEU A 38 -13.02 -15.83 -21.87
CA LEU A 38 -13.04 -14.55 -21.15
C LEU A 38 -14.10 -13.61 -21.72
N ASP A 39 -14.25 -13.55 -23.04
CA ASP A 39 -15.34 -12.81 -23.67
C ASP A 39 -16.73 -13.33 -23.25
N GLN A 40 -16.86 -14.65 -23.16
CA GLN A 40 -18.12 -15.27 -22.71
C GLN A 40 -18.40 -14.98 -21.23
N LEU A 41 -17.37 -15.01 -20.38
CA LEU A 41 -17.47 -14.63 -18.97
C LEU A 41 -18.02 -13.21 -18.82
N VAL A 42 -17.37 -12.24 -19.50
CA VAL A 42 -17.78 -10.84 -19.44
C VAL A 42 -19.21 -10.64 -19.93
N LYS A 43 -19.62 -11.29 -21.03
CA LYS A 43 -21.00 -11.22 -21.55
C LYS A 43 -22.00 -11.81 -20.55
N THR A 44 -21.67 -12.95 -19.93
CA THR A 44 -22.54 -13.60 -18.95
C THR A 44 -22.73 -12.76 -17.69
N LEU A 45 -21.65 -12.19 -17.19
CA LEU A 45 -21.68 -11.32 -16.00
C LEU A 45 -22.44 -10.02 -16.28
N TRP A 46 -22.30 -9.44 -17.48
CA TRP A 46 -23.05 -8.24 -17.85
C TRP A 46 -24.54 -8.50 -18.08
N ALA A 47 -24.88 -9.67 -18.61
CA ALA A 47 -26.30 -10.02 -18.74
C ALA A 47 -26.97 -10.17 -17.37
N ARG A 48 -26.22 -10.59 -16.35
CA ARG A 48 -26.73 -10.77 -14.98
C ARG A 48 -26.68 -9.48 -14.16
N TYR A 49 -25.59 -8.71 -14.30
CA TYR A 49 -25.35 -7.46 -13.61
C TYR A 49 -25.03 -6.37 -14.65
N PRO A 50 -26.08 -5.77 -15.27
CA PRO A 50 -25.90 -4.76 -16.29
C PRO A 50 -25.10 -3.58 -15.75
N LYS A 51 -24.31 -2.96 -16.61
CA LYS A 51 -23.63 -1.71 -16.29
C LYS A 51 -24.66 -0.59 -16.36
N ASP A 52 -25.02 -0.04 -15.22
CA ASP A 52 -25.93 1.11 -15.12
C ASP A 52 -25.22 2.40 -15.54
N LEU A 53 -25.02 2.56 -16.85
CA LEU A 53 -24.69 3.86 -17.46
C LEU A 53 -25.93 4.74 -17.69
N GLU A 54 -27.13 4.15 -17.55
CA GLU A 54 -28.41 4.82 -17.87
C GLU A 54 -29.41 4.82 -16.70
N THR A 55 -29.11 4.19 -15.59
CA THR A 55 -29.94 4.25 -14.39
C THR A 55 -29.25 5.09 -13.32
N ASP A 56 -29.99 6.04 -12.72
CA ASP A 56 -29.60 6.84 -11.55
C ASP A 56 -29.42 5.96 -10.29
N SER A 57 -28.93 4.74 -10.43
CA SER A 57 -28.65 3.84 -9.32
C SER A 57 -27.39 4.30 -8.61
N ASN A 58 -27.56 4.80 -7.39
CA ASN A 58 -26.48 5.21 -6.50
C ASN A 58 -25.63 4.02 -6.00
N ASP A 59 -25.84 2.80 -6.51
CA ASP A 59 -25.21 1.57 -6.01
C ASP A 59 -24.76 0.65 -7.17
N PRO A 60 -23.69 1.01 -7.90
CA PRO A 60 -23.21 0.19 -9.00
C PRO A 60 -22.55 -1.10 -8.49
N VAL A 61 -22.90 -2.24 -9.09
CA VAL A 61 -22.27 -3.54 -8.81
C VAL A 61 -20.79 -3.56 -9.19
N TRP A 62 -20.42 -2.88 -10.26
CA TRP A 62 -19.06 -2.83 -10.76
C TRP A 62 -18.38 -1.52 -10.40
N ALA A 63 -17.28 -1.60 -9.67
CA ALA A 63 -16.51 -0.43 -9.22
C ALA A 63 -15.68 0.20 -10.35
N ASP A 64 -15.39 -0.57 -11.43
CA ASP A 64 -14.69 -0.07 -12.62
C ASP A 64 -15.33 -0.65 -13.89
N THR A 65 -15.09 0.00 -15.00
CA THR A 65 -15.64 -0.45 -16.27
C THR A 65 -14.81 -1.57 -16.85
N PHE A 66 -15.40 -2.74 -17.03
CA PHE A 66 -14.83 -3.72 -17.95
C PHE A 66 -14.56 -3.07 -19.29
N SER A 67 -13.35 -3.21 -19.76
CA SER A 67 -12.95 -2.56 -20.98
C SER A 67 -13.63 -3.21 -22.20
N LYS A 68 -14.75 -2.63 -22.66
CA LYS A 68 -15.36 -3.02 -23.91
C LYS A 68 -14.91 -2.20 -25.11
N ASN A 69 -14.31 -1.04 -24.88
CA ASN A 69 -13.98 -0.10 -25.95
C ASN A 69 -12.47 0.04 -26.10
N GLY A 70 -11.89 -0.77 -27.01
CA GLY A 70 -10.60 -0.45 -27.62
C GLY A 70 -9.34 -0.84 -26.84
N ARG A 71 -9.44 -1.60 -25.76
CA ARG A 71 -8.25 -2.25 -25.19
C ARG A 71 -7.92 -3.51 -25.98
N GLU A 72 -6.64 -3.71 -26.17
CA GLU A 72 -6.10 -4.97 -26.68
C GLU A 72 -6.60 -6.15 -25.83
N PRO A 73 -6.91 -7.29 -26.44
CA PRO A 73 -7.40 -8.46 -25.73
C PRO A 73 -6.39 -8.94 -24.71
N LEU A 74 -6.77 -8.92 -23.46
CA LEU A 74 -5.92 -9.33 -22.34
C LEU A 74 -6.01 -10.84 -22.12
N LYS A 75 -4.91 -11.45 -21.66
CA LYS A 75 -4.89 -12.85 -21.19
C LYS A 75 -5.50 -13.02 -19.81
N VAL A 76 -5.68 -11.92 -19.09
CA VAL A 76 -6.25 -11.86 -17.74
C VAL A 76 -7.36 -10.82 -17.75
N GLU A 77 -8.55 -11.21 -17.30
CA GLU A 77 -9.63 -10.26 -17.02
C GLU A 77 -9.59 -9.87 -15.55
N THR A 78 -9.62 -8.57 -15.29
CA THR A 78 -9.63 -8.01 -13.93
C THR A 78 -11.00 -7.43 -13.65
N LEU A 79 -11.72 -8.05 -12.72
CA LEU A 79 -13.09 -7.71 -12.36
C LEU A 79 -13.09 -6.92 -11.06
N ALA A 80 -13.41 -5.63 -11.13
CA ALA A 80 -13.53 -4.77 -9.96
C ALA A 80 -14.99 -4.70 -9.49
N ILE A 81 -15.27 -5.26 -8.31
CA ILE A 81 -16.61 -5.36 -7.74
C ILE A 81 -16.76 -4.29 -6.66
N ALA A 82 -17.90 -3.61 -6.64
CA ALA A 82 -18.25 -2.68 -5.58
C ALA A 82 -18.56 -3.46 -4.30
N THR A 83 -18.06 -2.98 -3.19
CA THR A 83 -18.04 -3.73 -1.92
C THR A 83 -19.41 -4.13 -1.37
N PRO A 84 -20.49 -3.35 -1.50
CA PRO A 84 -21.80 -3.77 -1.01
C PRO A 84 -22.31 -5.10 -1.64
N HIS A 85 -21.77 -5.46 -2.83
CA HIS A 85 -22.23 -6.61 -3.61
C HIS A 85 -21.31 -7.83 -3.54
N LEU A 86 -20.28 -7.84 -2.69
CA LEU A 86 -19.27 -8.91 -2.66
C LEU A 86 -19.86 -10.27 -2.36
N ASP A 87 -20.72 -10.38 -1.34
CA ASP A 87 -21.27 -11.65 -0.90
C ASP A 87 -22.15 -12.30 -1.98
N GLU A 88 -22.77 -11.49 -2.83
CA GLU A 88 -23.58 -11.96 -3.95
C GLU A 88 -22.74 -12.22 -5.20
N VAL A 89 -21.85 -11.30 -5.56
CA VAL A 89 -21.20 -11.28 -6.88
C VAL A 89 -19.97 -12.18 -6.93
N VAL A 90 -19.17 -12.24 -5.86
CA VAL A 90 -17.95 -13.07 -5.83
C VAL A 90 -18.23 -14.54 -6.11
N PRO A 91 -19.22 -15.18 -5.45
CA PRO A 91 -19.56 -16.58 -5.75
C PRO A 91 -20.04 -16.78 -7.19
N VAL A 92 -20.78 -15.80 -7.74
CA VAL A 92 -21.27 -15.87 -9.12
C VAL A 92 -20.11 -15.73 -10.12
N VAL A 93 -19.17 -14.83 -9.88
CA VAL A 93 -17.95 -14.69 -10.70
C VAL A 93 -17.15 -15.97 -10.68
N ALA A 94 -16.84 -16.50 -9.48
CA ALA A 94 -16.06 -17.72 -9.31
C ALA A 94 -16.74 -18.91 -10.02
N LYS A 95 -18.03 -19.09 -9.81
CA LYS A 95 -18.79 -20.17 -10.45
C LYS A 95 -18.83 -20.00 -11.97
N THR A 96 -19.14 -18.82 -12.48
CA THR A 96 -19.21 -18.58 -13.93
C THR A 96 -17.84 -18.81 -14.58
N ALA A 97 -16.75 -18.38 -13.96
CA ALA A 97 -15.41 -18.61 -14.45
C ALA A 97 -15.08 -20.11 -14.50
N THR A 98 -15.31 -20.84 -13.42
CA THR A 98 -15.02 -22.29 -13.36
C THR A 98 -15.90 -23.11 -14.31
N ASP A 99 -17.18 -22.76 -14.47
CA ASP A 99 -18.08 -23.40 -15.46
C ASP A 99 -17.60 -23.21 -16.91
N LEU A 100 -16.91 -22.11 -17.20
CA LEU A 100 -16.27 -21.84 -18.50
C LEU A 100 -14.87 -22.47 -18.64
N GLY A 101 -14.39 -23.17 -17.64
CA GLY A 101 -13.05 -23.74 -17.64
C GLY A 101 -11.95 -22.69 -17.48
N LEU A 102 -12.22 -21.61 -16.76
CA LEU A 102 -11.30 -20.55 -16.39
C LEU A 102 -10.86 -20.71 -14.92
N VAL A 103 -9.72 -20.16 -14.59
CA VAL A 103 -9.22 -19.98 -13.23
C VAL A 103 -9.67 -18.62 -12.74
N ALA A 104 -10.21 -18.54 -11.51
CA ALA A 104 -10.47 -17.27 -10.85
C ALA A 104 -9.62 -17.16 -9.58
N TYR A 105 -8.95 -16.05 -9.39
CA TYR A 105 -8.13 -15.77 -8.22
C TYR A 105 -8.63 -14.55 -7.47
N ASP A 106 -8.85 -14.76 -6.22
CA ASP A 106 -9.22 -13.76 -5.24
C ASP A 106 -8.00 -13.43 -4.36
N PRO A 107 -7.24 -12.39 -4.68
CA PRO A 107 -6.05 -12.02 -3.92
C PRO A 107 -6.38 -11.50 -2.52
N GLN A 108 -7.61 -10.99 -2.28
CA GLN A 108 -8.01 -10.47 -0.98
C GLN A 108 -8.25 -11.59 0.04
N TYR A 109 -8.75 -12.74 -0.41
CA TYR A 109 -8.93 -13.93 0.43
C TYR A 109 -7.83 -14.99 0.25
N GLY A 110 -6.90 -14.77 -0.68
CA GLY A 110 -5.88 -15.78 -1.00
C GLY A 110 -6.52 -17.08 -1.46
N THR A 111 -7.52 -16.99 -2.37
CA THR A 111 -8.29 -18.16 -2.82
C THR A 111 -8.23 -18.27 -4.34
N VAL A 112 -7.88 -19.44 -4.84
CA VAL A 112 -7.94 -19.77 -6.28
C VAL A 112 -9.06 -20.78 -6.51
N TYR A 113 -9.98 -20.45 -7.41
CA TYR A 113 -11.05 -21.33 -7.87
C TYR A 113 -10.61 -21.98 -9.19
N LEU A 114 -10.59 -23.31 -9.22
CA LEU A 114 -10.09 -24.09 -10.36
C LEU A 114 -11.23 -24.59 -11.25
N PRO A 115 -10.96 -24.82 -12.55
CA PRO A 115 -11.97 -25.34 -13.49
C PRO A 115 -12.58 -26.69 -13.13
N ASP A 116 -11.88 -27.49 -12.33
CA ASP A 116 -12.35 -28.80 -11.85
C ASP A 116 -13.20 -28.71 -10.58
N GLY A 117 -13.54 -27.50 -10.13
CA GLY A 117 -14.33 -27.24 -8.94
C GLY A 117 -13.54 -27.25 -7.62
N ARG A 118 -12.24 -27.57 -7.65
CA ARG A 118 -11.38 -27.45 -6.47
C ARG A 118 -11.05 -26.00 -6.17
N THR A 119 -10.73 -25.72 -4.92
CA THR A 119 -10.18 -24.45 -4.45
C THR A 119 -8.80 -24.66 -3.84
N LEU A 120 -7.87 -23.72 -4.11
CA LEU A 120 -6.59 -23.63 -3.44
C LEU A 120 -6.62 -22.42 -2.49
N GLY A 121 -5.99 -22.54 -1.33
CA GLY A 121 -5.99 -21.49 -0.32
C GLY A 121 -7.14 -21.58 0.66
N GLN A 122 -7.49 -20.45 1.29
CA GLN A 122 -8.57 -20.41 2.27
C GLN A 122 -9.94 -20.43 1.54
N THR A 123 -10.81 -21.34 1.94
CA THR A 123 -12.18 -21.33 1.43
C THR A 123 -12.92 -20.11 1.98
N PRO A 124 -13.46 -19.21 1.13
CA PRO A 124 -14.26 -18.10 1.62
C PRO A 124 -15.42 -18.62 2.49
N PRO A 125 -15.88 -17.85 3.46
CA PRO A 125 -16.98 -18.25 4.34
C PRO A 125 -18.32 -18.42 3.62
N VAL A 126 -18.42 -18.14 2.32
CA VAL A 126 -19.67 -18.18 1.54
C VAL A 126 -19.66 -19.39 0.62
N ALA A 127 -20.37 -20.41 1.00
CA ALA A 127 -20.99 -21.54 0.32
C ALA A 127 -20.58 -22.90 0.91
N ARG A 128 -20.81 -23.11 2.19
CA ARG A 128 -21.08 -24.44 2.67
C ARG A 128 -22.58 -24.68 2.50
N GLU A 129 -22.95 -25.32 1.41
CA GLU A 129 -24.24 -26.03 1.36
C GLU A 129 -24.19 -27.05 2.48
N ALA A 130 -25.07 -26.85 3.48
CA ALA A 130 -25.03 -27.56 4.74
C ALA A 130 -25.37 -29.02 4.53
N ALA A 131 -24.43 -29.92 4.81
CA ALA A 131 -24.77 -31.21 5.32
C ALA A 131 -25.47 -31.03 6.71
N PRO A 132 -26.53 -31.75 7.06
CA PRO A 132 -27.29 -31.50 8.28
C PRO A 132 -26.45 -31.88 9.50
N ALA A 133 -25.79 -30.94 10.10
CA ALA A 133 -25.20 -31.06 11.42
C ALA A 133 -26.14 -30.42 12.45
N ARG A 134 -26.28 -31.07 13.58
CA ARG A 134 -27.06 -30.65 14.77
C ARG A 134 -26.87 -29.13 15.00
N PRO A 135 -27.94 -28.42 15.39
CA PRO A 135 -27.84 -26.99 15.66
C PRO A 135 -26.96 -26.75 16.87
N ALA A 136 -25.71 -26.36 16.61
CA ALA A 136 -24.97 -25.51 17.54
C ALA A 136 -25.63 -24.12 17.45
N GLU A 137 -26.00 -23.58 18.59
CA GLU A 137 -26.50 -22.21 18.71
C GLU A 137 -25.62 -21.28 17.86
N PRO A 138 -26.17 -20.47 16.93
CA PRO A 138 -25.35 -19.59 16.11
C PRO A 138 -24.69 -18.60 17.05
N ALA A 139 -23.36 -18.64 17.10
CA ALA A 139 -22.61 -17.54 17.69
C ALA A 139 -23.10 -16.25 17.03
N ALA A 140 -23.59 -15.32 17.83
CA ALA A 140 -24.09 -14.03 17.35
C ALA A 140 -23.05 -13.43 16.37
N PRO A 141 -23.46 -12.92 15.19
CA PRO A 141 -22.53 -12.35 14.23
C PRO A 141 -21.70 -11.30 14.96
N ALA A 142 -20.37 -11.40 14.84
CA ALA A 142 -19.47 -10.45 15.50
C ALA A 142 -19.88 -9.04 15.06
N ALA A 143 -20.22 -8.17 16.01
CA ALA A 143 -20.65 -6.81 15.71
C ALA A 143 -19.55 -6.11 14.90
N LEU A 144 -19.92 -5.58 13.75
CA LEU A 144 -19.01 -4.80 12.91
C LEU A 144 -18.71 -3.49 13.63
N LEU A 145 -17.44 -3.10 13.63
CA LEU A 145 -17.00 -1.79 14.12
C LEU A 145 -17.21 -0.76 13.02
N ASP A 146 -17.74 0.39 13.37
CA ASP A 146 -17.63 1.59 12.53
C ASP A 146 -16.28 2.29 12.72
N VAL A 147 -16.03 3.37 11.98
CA VAL A 147 -14.75 4.10 12.00
C VAL A 147 -14.49 4.71 13.38
N ASP A 148 -15.50 5.28 14.01
CA ASP A 148 -15.37 5.99 15.29
C ASP A 148 -15.10 5.00 16.43
N ASP A 149 -15.83 3.89 16.44
CA ASP A 149 -15.62 2.80 17.38
C ASP A 149 -14.24 2.16 17.21
N ALA A 150 -13.83 1.86 15.98
CA ALA A 150 -12.51 1.30 15.69
C ALA A 150 -11.40 2.26 16.10
N THR A 151 -11.55 3.57 15.82
CA THR A 151 -10.59 4.60 16.21
C THR A 151 -10.47 4.69 17.73
N SER A 152 -11.59 4.82 18.42
CA SER A 152 -11.62 4.95 19.88
C SER A 152 -10.97 3.75 20.57
N ARG A 153 -11.32 2.54 20.14
CA ARG A 153 -10.75 1.30 20.69
C ARG A 153 -9.28 1.13 20.36
N PHE A 154 -8.87 1.44 19.12
CA PHE A 154 -7.47 1.38 18.72
C PHE A 154 -6.61 2.32 19.54
N VAL A 155 -7.04 3.58 19.69
CA VAL A 155 -6.32 4.59 20.47
C VAL A 155 -6.25 4.18 21.95
N ALA A 156 -7.33 3.64 22.51
CA ALA A 156 -7.34 3.15 23.89
C ALA A 156 -6.39 1.95 24.08
N ALA A 157 -6.42 0.98 23.17
CA ALA A 157 -5.59 -0.23 23.24
C ALA A 157 -4.09 0.05 23.06
N MET A 158 -3.74 0.99 22.17
CA MET A 158 -2.36 1.41 21.92
C MET A 158 -1.85 2.46 22.91
N GLY A 159 -2.74 3.18 23.60
CA GLY A 159 -2.40 4.36 24.37
C GLY A 159 -1.34 4.11 25.45
N SER A 160 -1.52 3.10 26.29
CA SER A 160 -0.56 2.74 27.35
C SER A 160 0.77 2.26 26.78
N PHE A 161 0.74 1.49 25.71
CA PHE A 161 1.92 1.02 25.01
C PHE A 161 2.72 2.19 24.44
N MET A 162 2.06 3.12 23.74
CA MET A 162 2.69 4.30 23.13
C MET A 162 3.23 5.26 24.22
N ALA A 163 2.51 5.42 25.34
CA ALA A 163 2.98 6.21 26.47
C ALA A 163 4.27 5.63 27.08
N ALA A 164 4.38 4.30 27.19
CA ALA A 164 5.61 3.62 27.64
C ALA A 164 6.80 3.84 26.69
N GLN A 165 6.53 4.11 25.40
CA GLN A 165 7.54 4.51 24.41
C GLN A 165 7.82 6.04 24.38
N GLY A 166 7.27 6.80 25.33
CA GLY A 166 7.46 8.23 25.45
C GLY A 166 6.58 9.10 24.54
N PHE A 167 5.56 8.52 23.92
CA PHE A 167 4.63 9.26 23.06
C PHE A 167 3.43 9.78 23.86
N ALA A 168 2.95 10.97 23.50
CA ALA A 168 1.69 11.52 23.98
C ALA A 168 0.71 11.70 22.81
N TRP A 169 -0.56 11.38 23.03
CA TRP A 169 -1.62 11.64 22.06
C TRP A 169 -1.87 13.15 21.94
N LYS A 170 -1.85 13.66 20.72
CA LYS A 170 -2.04 15.09 20.44
C LYS A 170 -2.77 15.29 19.13
N MET A 171 -3.52 16.39 19.04
CA MET A 171 -4.03 16.92 17.79
C MET A 171 -2.85 17.56 17.02
N VAL A 172 -2.67 17.16 15.78
CA VAL A 172 -1.64 17.71 14.88
C VAL A 172 -2.26 18.05 13.52
N PRO A 173 -1.66 18.96 12.73
CA PRO A 173 -2.23 19.35 11.43
C PRO A 173 -2.49 18.20 10.45
N SER A 174 -1.75 17.08 10.60
CA SER A 174 -1.91 15.87 9.77
C SER A 174 -2.97 14.88 10.31
N GLY A 175 -3.70 15.24 11.35
CA GLY A 175 -4.65 14.38 12.07
C GLY A 175 -4.17 14.05 13.48
N ASP A 176 -5.09 13.57 14.32
CA ASP A 176 -4.75 13.18 15.69
C ASP A 176 -3.78 12.01 15.72
N GLY A 177 -2.78 12.05 16.59
CA GLY A 177 -1.76 11.01 16.65
C GLY A 177 -0.86 11.08 17.87
N TRP A 178 0.01 10.09 17.98
CA TRP A 178 1.04 10.06 19.00
C TRP A 178 2.26 10.87 18.60
N VAL A 179 2.73 11.73 19.49
CA VAL A 179 3.88 12.60 19.26
C VAL A 179 4.89 12.39 20.38
N ARG A 180 6.15 12.20 20.02
CA ARG A 180 7.30 12.18 20.92
C ARG A 180 8.28 13.26 20.48
N ALA A 181 8.61 14.19 21.39
CA ALA A 181 9.66 15.17 21.16
C ALA A 181 11.03 14.58 21.49
N PHE A 182 12.04 14.98 20.75
CA PHE A 182 13.46 14.73 21.02
C PHE A 182 14.26 16.01 20.77
N PRO A 183 15.52 16.11 21.23
CA PRO A 183 16.34 17.30 20.99
C PRO A 183 16.46 17.59 19.48
N GLY A 184 15.93 18.74 19.05
CA GLY A 184 15.98 19.18 17.64
C GLY A 184 14.86 18.67 16.74
N GLY A 185 13.86 17.95 17.28
CA GLY A 185 12.79 17.42 16.43
C GLY A 185 11.62 16.77 17.15
N GLN A 186 10.84 16.05 16.37
CA GLN A 186 9.73 15.24 16.89
C GLN A 186 9.45 14.03 16.00
N GLN A 187 8.97 12.97 16.59
CA GLN A 187 8.38 11.83 15.90
C GLN A 187 6.86 11.87 16.00
N LYS A 188 6.21 11.38 14.95
CA LYS A 188 4.74 11.28 14.90
C LYS A 188 4.32 9.91 14.39
N ILE A 189 3.28 9.37 15.00
CA ILE A 189 2.59 8.17 14.56
C ILE A 189 1.11 8.52 14.45
N VAL A 190 0.60 8.61 13.24
CA VAL A 190 -0.78 9.00 12.95
C VAL A 190 -1.52 7.77 12.44
N PRO A 191 -2.49 7.24 13.20
CA PRO A 191 -3.39 6.22 12.68
C PRO A 191 -4.39 6.86 11.72
N LEU A 192 -4.50 6.30 10.53
CA LEU A 192 -5.53 6.65 9.56
C LEU A 192 -6.53 5.52 9.52
N ILE A 193 -7.71 5.74 10.05
CA ILE A 193 -8.80 4.76 10.03
C ILE A 193 -9.85 5.28 9.07
N ASP A 194 -10.15 4.48 8.06
CA ASP A 194 -11.11 4.82 7.02
C ASP A 194 -12.14 3.70 6.82
N ALA A 195 -13.34 4.10 6.41
CA ALA A 195 -14.30 3.17 5.84
C ALA A 195 -14.10 3.13 4.33
N GLY A 196 -13.87 1.98 3.80
CA GLY A 196 -13.73 1.80 2.37
C GLY A 196 -14.02 0.36 2.00
N GLY A 197 -14.91 0.19 1.04
CA GLY A 197 -15.22 -1.13 0.54
C GLY A 197 -15.97 -2.02 1.54
N GLY A 198 -16.89 -1.47 2.36
CA GLY A 198 -17.63 -2.23 3.39
C GLY A 198 -16.77 -2.76 4.53
N SER A 199 -15.53 -2.30 4.65
CA SER A 199 -14.62 -2.67 5.72
C SER A 199 -13.97 -1.43 6.34
N VAL A 200 -13.69 -1.50 7.64
CA VAL A 200 -12.87 -0.51 8.34
C VAL A 200 -11.42 -0.92 8.21
N GLY A 201 -10.60 -0.01 7.68
CA GLY A 201 -9.18 -0.20 7.48
C GLY A 201 -8.36 0.77 8.32
N LEU A 202 -7.24 0.29 8.85
CA LEU A 202 -6.24 1.07 9.57
C LEU A 202 -4.96 1.12 8.76
N ALA A 203 -4.37 2.30 8.64
CA ALA A 203 -2.99 2.49 8.22
C ALA A 203 -2.26 3.31 9.28
N LEU A 204 -0.96 3.08 9.45
CA LEU A 204 -0.12 3.89 10.33
C LEU A 204 0.84 4.71 9.50
N HIS A 205 0.81 6.02 9.68
CA HIS A 205 1.82 6.92 9.17
C HIS A 205 2.81 7.26 10.28
N MET A 206 4.05 6.85 10.09
CA MET A 206 5.14 7.07 11.03
C MET A 206 6.15 8.02 10.40
N SER A 207 6.45 9.11 11.08
CA SER A 207 7.36 10.14 10.56
C SER A 207 8.21 10.76 11.65
N ALA A 208 9.37 11.28 11.27
CA ALA A 208 10.21 12.14 12.09
C ALA A 208 10.47 13.47 11.38
N ASN A 209 10.52 14.55 12.14
CA ASN A 209 10.85 15.88 11.67
C ASN A 209 12.08 16.38 12.41
N LEU A 210 13.06 16.89 11.69
CA LEU A 210 14.23 17.59 12.20
C LEU A 210 14.08 19.10 11.92
N PHE A 211 13.87 19.91 12.97
CA PHE A 211 13.52 21.32 12.78
C PHE A 211 14.58 22.12 12.02
N ALA A 212 15.88 21.84 12.29
CA ALA A 212 16.97 22.51 11.57
C ALA A 212 17.01 22.14 10.08
N VAL A 213 16.62 20.91 9.73
CA VAL A 213 16.53 20.45 8.33
C VAL A 213 15.28 21.04 7.68
N ASP A 214 14.14 20.98 8.36
CA ASP A 214 12.85 21.49 7.86
C ASP A 214 12.92 22.96 7.49
N GLU A 215 13.60 23.79 8.30
CA GLU A 215 13.77 25.22 8.03
C GLU A 215 14.40 25.48 6.66
N HIS A 216 15.41 24.70 6.28
CA HIS A 216 16.09 24.86 5.00
C HIS A 216 15.35 24.23 3.83
N VAL A 217 14.75 23.06 4.03
CA VAL A 217 13.93 22.39 2.99
C VAL A 217 12.74 23.27 2.61
N HIS A 218 12.08 23.90 3.59
CA HIS A 218 10.99 24.84 3.31
C HIS A 218 11.42 26.03 2.45
N ARG A 219 12.62 26.53 2.64
CA ARG A 219 13.16 27.61 1.79
C ARG A 219 13.38 27.18 0.34
N PHE A 220 13.75 25.92 0.13
CA PHE A 220 13.95 25.36 -1.20
C PHE A 220 12.63 25.15 -1.95
N GLU A 221 11.63 24.58 -1.30
CA GLU A 221 10.35 24.22 -1.92
C GLU A 221 9.45 25.42 -2.23
N GLN A 222 9.76 26.63 -1.77
CA GLN A 222 8.93 27.84 -1.85
C GLN A 222 7.50 27.58 -1.32
N PRO A 223 7.23 27.83 -0.07
CA PRO A 223 6.05 27.32 0.60
C PRO A 223 4.76 27.96 0.08
N ARG A 224 3.96 27.20 -0.64
CA ARG A 224 2.53 27.53 -0.79
C ARG A 224 1.78 27.39 0.54
N LYS A 225 2.25 26.54 1.44
CA LYS A 225 1.88 26.45 2.87
C LYS A 225 3.03 25.75 3.61
N PRO A 226 3.41 26.22 4.80
CA PRO A 226 4.39 25.51 5.63
C PRO A 226 3.73 24.19 6.11
N ALA A 227 4.04 23.12 5.43
CA ALA A 227 3.76 21.77 5.93
C ALA A 227 5.06 21.22 6.52
N PRO A 228 5.05 20.59 7.70
CA PRO A 228 6.26 19.98 8.22
C PRO A 228 6.79 18.97 7.20
N VAL A 229 8.06 19.11 6.83
CA VAL A 229 8.71 18.14 5.95
C VAL A 229 8.92 16.88 6.76
N ASN A 230 8.19 15.84 6.40
CA ASN A 230 8.40 14.54 7.00
C ASN A 230 9.70 13.94 6.45
N VAL A 231 10.70 13.86 7.30
CA VAL A 231 12.00 13.32 6.96
C VAL A 231 11.96 11.80 6.79
N LEU A 232 10.91 11.16 7.30
CA LEU A 232 10.89 9.70 7.41
C LEU A 232 9.48 9.14 7.34
N PHE A 233 9.28 8.16 6.45
CA PHE A 233 8.09 7.31 6.44
C PHE A 233 8.52 5.86 6.59
N ALA A 234 8.14 5.21 7.70
CA ALA A 234 8.40 3.79 7.87
C ALA A 234 7.50 2.97 6.94
N THR A 235 8.10 2.06 6.18
CA THR A 235 7.37 1.11 5.36
C THR A 235 6.92 -0.08 6.22
N LEU A 236 5.75 0.03 6.83
CA LEU A 236 5.19 -0.96 7.76
C LEU A 236 5.17 -2.38 7.19
N SER A 237 5.00 -2.53 5.86
CA SER A 237 4.97 -3.83 5.18
C SER A 237 6.25 -4.65 5.36
N VAL A 238 7.42 -4.01 5.42
CA VAL A 238 8.70 -4.69 5.59
C VAL A 238 8.76 -5.37 6.96
N TYR A 239 8.35 -4.66 8.00
CA TYR A 239 8.37 -5.17 9.38
C TYR A 239 7.32 -6.24 9.62
N LEU A 240 6.10 -6.05 9.11
CA LEU A 240 5.04 -7.05 9.16
C LEU A 240 5.43 -8.34 8.42
N LYS A 241 6.13 -8.21 7.28
CA LYS A 241 6.65 -9.36 6.54
C LYS A 241 7.74 -10.09 7.34
N ALA A 242 8.68 -9.36 7.93
CA ALA A 242 9.76 -9.93 8.74
C ALA A 242 9.23 -10.66 9.98
N ALA A 243 8.16 -10.15 10.60
CA ALA A 243 7.48 -10.77 11.74
C ALA A 243 6.48 -11.88 11.34
N GLY A 244 6.34 -12.19 10.03
CA GLY A 244 5.43 -13.25 9.58
C GLY A 244 3.95 -12.90 9.58
N HIS A 245 3.58 -11.63 9.75
CA HIS A 245 2.18 -11.19 9.79
C HIS A 245 1.57 -10.96 8.39
N LEU A 246 2.38 -10.73 7.34
CA LEU A 246 1.87 -10.58 5.98
C LEU A 246 1.37 -11.92 5.43
N GLY A 247 0.17 -11.92 4.90
CA GLY A 247 -0.48 -13.12 4.35
C GLY A 247 -1.62 -13.68 5.21
N ALA A 248 -1.82 -13.18 6.44
CA ALA A 248 -2.88 -13.63 7.32
C ALA A 248 -4.28 -13.02 7.03
N GLY A 249 -4.50 -12.45 5.85
CA GLY A 249 -5.79 -11.83 5.47
C GLY A 249 -6.13 -10.52 6.22
N LEU A 250 -5.45 -10.25 7.32
CA LEU A 250 -5.62 -9.04 8.13
C LEU A 250 -4.82 -7.86 7.56
N PHE A 251 -3.61 -8.12 7.05
CA PHE A 251 -2.69 -7.12 6.54
C PHE A 251 -2.65 -7.16 5.01
N GLN A 252 -3.20 -6.14 4.38
CA GLN A 252 -3.27 -6.03 2.92
C GLN A 252 -2.21 -5.06 2.39
N PRO A 253 -1.20 -5.53 1.62
CA PRO A 253 -0.24 -4.66 0.97
C PRO A 253 -0.93 -3.71 -0.01
N ARG A 254 -0.51 -2.43 0.00
CA ARG A 254 -0.96 -1.39 -0.93
C ARG A 254 0.24 -0.59 -1.44
N GLY A 255 0.92 -1.10 -2.44
CA GLY A 255 2.17 -0.52 -2.89
C GLY A 255 3.19 -0.50 -1.74
N THR A 256 3.63 0.70 -1.31
CA THR A 256 4.53 0.88 -0.17
C THR A 256 3.82 0.92 1.19
N SER A 257 2.48 0.91 1.23
CA SER A 257 1.69 0.96 2.46
C SER A 257 1.00 -0.37 2.74
N VAL A 258 0.51 -0.54 3.96
CA VAL A 258 -0.31 -1.67 4.37
C VAL A 258 -1.62 -1.16 4.94
N ARG A 259 -2.72 -1.71 4.47
CA ARG A 259 -4.03 -1.54 5.08
C ARG A 259 -4.32 -2.73 5.99
N ILE A 260 -4.65 -2.44 7.24
CA ILE A 260 -4.98 -3.44 8.24
C ILE A 260 -6.50 -3.47 8.39
N LEU A 261 -7.12 -4.63 8.19
CA LEU A 261 -8.57 -4.75 8.31
C LEU A 261 -8.98 -4.89 9.79
N VAL A 262 -9.74 -3.93 10.29
CA VAL A 262 -10.14 -3.83 11.71
C VAL A 262 -11.66 -3.76 11.89
N ASN A 263 -12.41 -4.36 10.99
CA ASN A 263 -13.87 -4.31 10.97
C ASN A 263 -14.57 -5.12 12.09
N THR A 264 -13.84 -5.85 12.91
CA THR A 264 -14.37 -6.53 14.11
C THR A 264 -13.43 -6.35 15.29
N SER A 265 -13.95 -6.48 16.52
CA SER A 265 -13.12 -6.40 17.74
C SER A 265 -11.98 -7.41 17.71
N ALA A 266 -12.21 -8.65 17.32
CA ALA A 266 -11.17 -9.68 17.26
C ALA A 266 -10.05 -9.34 16.25
N ARG A 267 -10.39 -8.77 15.08
CA ARG A 267 -9.40 -8.29 14.10
C ARG A 267 -8.63 -7.09 14.62
N LEU A 268 -9.30 -6.17 15.30
CA LEU A 268 -8.64 -5.02 15.93
C LEU A 268 -7.65 -5.48 16.99
N ASP A 269 -8.04 -6.41 17.87
CA ASP A 269 -7.15 -6.94 18.90
C ASP A 269 -5.93 -7.64 18.31
N THR A 270 -6.12 -8.41 17.23
CA THR A 270 -5.02 -9.06 16.51
C THR A 270 -4.08 -8.03 15.87
N ALA A 271 -4.64 -6.97 15.28
CA ALA A 271 -3.86 -5.88 14.70
C ALA A 271 -3.04 -5.14 15.75
N VAL A 272 -3.65 -4.83 16.90
CA VAL A 272 -2.97 -4.19 18.03
C VAL A 272 -1.80 -5.04 18.52
N ALA A 273 -2.01 -6.34 18.72
CA ALA A 273 -0.95 -7.25 19.17
C ALA A 273 0.23 -7.28 18.18
N ALA A 274 -0.05 -7.43 16.89
CA ALA A 274 0.99 -7.41 15.86
C ALA A 274 1.74 -6.06 15.78
N LEU A 275 1.04 -4.95 15.95
CA LEU A 275 1.67 -3.62 15.95
C LEU A 275 2.51 -3.40 17.21
N GLN A 276 2.08 -3.88 18.39
CA GLN A 276 2.87 -3.83 19.60
C GLN A 276 4.16 -4.67 19.51
N GLU A 277 4.15 -5.73 18.70
CA GLU A 277 5.34 -6.53 18.43
C GLU A 277 6.36 -5.81 17.55
N ILE A 278 5.92 -5.17 16.45
CA ILE A 278 6.83 -4.60 15.46
C ILE A 278 7.22 -3.14 15.72
N VAL A 279 6.35 -2.34 16.35
CA VAL A 279 6.59 -0.91 16.58
C VAL A 279 7.89 -0.64 17.35
N PRO A 280 8.30 -1.40 18.39
CA PRO A 280 9.58 -1.19 19.06
C PRO A 280 10.76 -1.25 18.09
N THR A 281 10.82 -2.26 17.23
CA THR A 281 11.89 -2.39 16.21
C THR A 281 11.92 -1.20 15.27
N ILE A 282 10.75 -0.72 14.84
CA ILE A 282 10.65 0.46 13.98
C ILE A 282 11.17 1.70 14.73
N LEU A 283 10.78 1.87 15.98
CA LEU A 283 11.21 3.01 16.80
C LEU A 283 12.72 2.98 17.07
N ASP A 284 13.30 1.82 17.31
CA ASP A 284 14.75 1.67 17.48
C ASP A 284 15.51 2.09 16.21
N GLU A 285 15.03 1.69 15.04
CA GLU A 285 15.61 2.16 13.79
C GLU A 285 15.38 3.69 13.58
N MET A 286 14.21 4.21 13.94
CA MET A 286 13.89 5.63 13.87
C MET A 286 14.79 6.49 14.76
N HIS A 287 15.30 5.98 15.88
CA HIS A 287 16.28 6.69 16.71
C HIS A 287 17.54 7.10 15.93
N GLY A 288 17.94 6.27 14.95
CA GLY A 288 19.06 6.61 14.07
C GLY A 288 18.85 7.88 13.23
N PHE A 289 17.64 8.44 13.19
CA PHE A 289 17.30 9.62 12.41
C PHE A 289 16.92 10.86 13.27
N GLU A 290 17.14 10.80 14.58
CA GLU A 290 16.82 11.91 15.50
C GLU A 290 17.84 13.05 15.48
N SER A 291 18.75 13.04 14.52
CA SER A 291 19.73 14.10 14.33
C SER A 291 20.09 14.26 12.83
N PRO A 292 20.57 15.44 12.40
CA PRO A 292 21.13 15.59 11.06
C PRO A 292 22.26 14.60 10.77
N ASP A 293 23.12 14.31 11.77
CA ASP A 293 24.21 13.33 11.65
C ASP A 293 23.69 11.92 11.39
N GLY A 294 22.68 11.47 12.14
CA GLY A 294 22.06 10.18 11.93
C GLY A 294 21.38 10.07 10.55
N LEU A 295 20.62 11.09 10.16
CA LEU A 295 20.02 11.17 8.82
C LEU A 295 21.07 11.07 7.71
N TRP A 296 22.15 11.85 7.84
CA TRP A 296 23.21 11.86 6.85
C TRP A 296 23.98 10.53 6.76
N ARG A 297 24.37 9.94 7.89
CA ARG A 297 25.03 8.61 7.91
C ARG A 297 24.17 7.55 7.22
N ASN A 298 22.88 7.52 7.52
CA ASN A 298 21.97 6.58 6.88
C ASN A 298 21.90 6.81 5.36
N ALA A 299 21.82 8.07 4.90
CA ALA A 299 21.83 8.40 3.49
C ALA A 299 23.13 7.96 2.78
N LEU A 300 24.26 8.17 3.43
CA LEU A 300 25.57 7.77 2.91
C LEU A 300 25.73 6.26 2.85
N ASP A 301 25.27 5.54 3.88
CA ASP A 301 25.29 4.08 3.91
C ASP A 301 24.40 3.46 2.83
N GLU A 302 23.25 4.06 2.56
CA GLU A 302 22.39 3.68 1.42
C GLU A 302 23.05 3.95 0.08
N ALA A 303 23.66 5.12 -0.10
CA ALA A 303 24.37 5.48 -1.33
C ALA A 303 25.56 4.56 -1.61
N GLN A 304 26.18 4.01 -0.57
CA GLN A 304 27.30 3.08 -0.66
C GLN A 304 26.85 1.59 -0.66
N GLY A 305 25.56 1.32 -0.68
CA GLY A 305 25.00 -0.03 -0.68
C GLY A 305 25.22 -0.83 0.60
N ARG A 306 25.62 -0.17 1.70
CA ARG A 306 25.82 -0.82 3.02
C ARG A 306 24.52 -1.05 3.77
N ARG A 307 23.46 -0.32 3.43
CA ARG A 307 22.14 -0.42 4.03
C ARG A 307 21.06 -0.51 2.95
N LYS A 308 20.00 -1.27 3.23
CA LYS A 308 18.77 -1.21 2.44
C LYS A 308 17.86 -0.11 3.00
N ALA A 309 17.26 0.67 2.12
CA ALA A 309 16.26 1.66 2.52
C ALA A 309 15.01 0.97 3.04
N HIS A 310 14.77 1.05 4.35
CA HIS A 310 13.49 0.64 4.97
C HIS A 310 12.56 1.85 5.16
N PHE A 311 13.09 3.06 4.97
CA PHE A 311 12.41 4.31 5.15
C PHE A 311 12.46 5.11 3.87
N THR A 312 11.44 5.91 3.61
CA THR A 312 11.43 6.87 2.50
C THR A 312 11.79 8.24 3.07
N GLU A 313 12.99 8.69 2.80
CA GLU A 313 13.47 10.01 3.21
C GLU A 313 13.49 10.94 1.99
N SER A 314 13.18 12.21 2.25
CA SER A 314 13.30 13.25 1.23
C SER A 314 14.78 13.45 0.86
N ILE A 315 15.08 13.49 -0.44
CA ILE A 315 16.45 13.80 -0.91
C ILE A 315 16.87 15.20 -0.45
N GLU A 316 15.94 16.13 -0.37
CA GLU A 316 16.16 17.48 0.13
C GLU A 316 16.65 17.43 1.57
N ALA A 317 15.98 16.65 2.43
CA ALA A 317 16.36 16.50 3.82
C ALA A 317 17.75 15.85 3.97
N LYS A 318 18.07 14.82 3.18
CA LYS A 318 19.41 14.19 3.16
C LYS A 318 20.50 15.18 2.79
N MET A 319 20.29 15.93 1.71
CA MET A 319 21.26 16.91 1.20
C MET A 319 21.46 18.08 2.17
N VAL A 320 20.38 18.58 2.77
CA VAL A 320 20.45 19.64 3.79
C VAL A 320 21.20 19.16 5.03
N ALA A 321 20.87 17.95 5.54
CA ALA A 321 21.54 17.37 6.69
C ALA A 321 23.05 17.23 6.46
N GLY A 322 23.48 16.69 5.31
CA GLY A 322 24.87 16.59 4.95
C GLY A 322 25.59 17.95 4.89
N LYS A 323 24.92 18.96 4.32
CA LYS A 323 25.49 20.30 4.24
C LYS A 323 25.64 20.96 5.62
N LEU A 324 24.65 20.82 6.50
CA LEU A 324 24.74 21.34 7.88
C LEU A 324 25.93 20.74 8.63
N LEU A 325 26.30 19.51 8.31
CA LEU A 325 27.46 18.82 8.88
C LEU A 325 28.78 19.12 8.17
N GLY A 326 28.77 19.90 7.08
CA GLY A 326 29.95 20.15 6.28
C GLY A 326 30.46 18.95 5.48
N ALA A 327 29.58 18.00 5.19
CA ALA A 327 29.91 16.78 4.43
C ALA A 327 30.40 17.12 3.00
N THR A 328 31.34 16.34 2.51
CA THR A 328 31.95 16.48 1.17
C THR A 328 31.28 15.56 0.14
N GLU A 329 30.56 14.51 0.56
CA GLU A 329 30.00 13.44 -0.25
C GLU A 329 28.58 13.75 -0.75
N LEU A 330 28.15 15.02 -0.75
CA LEU A 330 26.81 15.43 -1.16
C LEU A 330 26.43 14.95 -2.56
N ASP A 331 27.36 15.07 -3.51
CA ASP A 331 27.12 14.64 -4.89
C ASP A 331 26.97 13.12 -4.98
N GLN A 332 27.71 12.35 -4.18
CA GLN A 332 27.57 10.89 -4.13
C GLN A 332 26.16 10.45 -3.71
N VAL A 333 25.60 11.08 -2.67
CA VAL A 333 24.23 10.79 -2.21
C VAL A 333 23.21 11.19 -3.28
N ALA A 334 23.38 12.37 -3.90
CA ALA A 334 22.48 12.83 -4.94
C ALA A 334 22.50 11.92 -6.19
N ASP A 335 23.71 11.45 -6.60
CA ASP A 335 23.85 10.54 -7.74
C ASP A 335 23.24 9.16 -7.45
N ALA A 336 23.41 8.64 -6.24
CA ALA A 336 22.80 7.38 -5.83
C ALA A 336 21.26 7.46 -5.83
N GLU A 337 20.67 8.58 -5.39
CA GLU A 337 19.22 8.78 -5.46
C GLU A 337 18.73 8.87 -6.89
N LEU A 338 19.45 9.57 -7.77
CA LEU A 338 19.12 9.63 -9.19
C LEU A 338 19.17 8.24 -9.82
N ALA A 339 20.22 7.46 -9.56
CA ALA A 339 20.36 6.10 -10.08
C ALA A 339 19.23 5.18 -9.59
N ARG A 340 18.81 5.31 -8.31
CA ARG A 340 17.67 4.56 -7.77
C ARG A 340 16.36 4.93 -8.47
N TYR A 341 16.13 6.21 -8.69
CA TYR A 341 14.97 6.72 -9.43
C TYR A 341 14.96 6.20 -10.87
N GLU A 342 16.09 6.28 -11.57
CA GLU A 342 16.23 5.77 -12.94
C GLU A 342 16.01 4.26 -13.04
N ALA A 343 16.51 3.48 -12.08
CA ALA A 343 16.23 2.05 -11.99
C ALA A 343 14.73 1.75 -11.83
N GLY A 344 14.04 2.54 -11.00
CA GLY A 344 12.58 2.45 -10.86
C GLY A 344 11.82 2.82 -12.14
N LEU A 345 12.35 3.78 -12.93
CA LEU A 345 11.77 4.13 -14.22
C LEU A 345 11.88 3.01 -15.25
N VAL A 346 12.98 2.24 -15.26
CA VAL A 346 13.13 1.10 -16.16
C VAL A 346 11.97 0.12 -15.98
N VAL A 347 11.68 -0.25 -14.73
CA VAL A 347 10.56 -1.15 -14.40
C VAL A 347 9.21 -0.55 -14.83
N ARG A 348 8.99 0.75 -14.60
CA ARG A 348 7.74 1.45 -14.98
C ARG A 348 7.57 1.62 -16.49
N ARG A 349 8.65 1.57 -17.26
CA ARG A 349 8.64 1.66 -18.74
C ARG A 349 8.34 0.32 -19.40
N GLU A 350 8.60 -0.79 -18.72
CA GLU A 350 8.32 -2.12 -19.25
C GLU A 350 6.81 -2.28 -19.50
N GLY A 351 6.42 -2.47 -20.75
CA GLY A 351 5.01 -2.61 -21.17
C GLY A 351 4.17 -1.35 -21.12
N ALA A 352 4.79 -0.17 -20.90
CA ALA A 352 4.05 1.09 -20.84
C ALA A 352 3.60 1.57 -22.24
N SER A 353 2.41 2.17 -22.34
CA SER A 353 1.91 2.80 -23.55
C SER A 353 2.75 4.03 -23.93
N GLU A 354 2.69 4.45 -25.22
CA GLU A 354 3.39 5.64 -25.71
C GLU A 354 3.05 6.89 -24.89
N PHE A 355 1.78 7.08 -24.54
CA PHE A 355 1.33 8.16 -23.65
C PHE A 355 2.01 8.11 -22.29
N THR A 356 2.06 6.91 -21.68
CA THR A 356 2.72 6.69 -20.37
C THR A 356 4.22 6.95 -20.49
N LEU A 357 4.88 6.49 -21.54
CA LEU A 357 6.31 6.77 -21.79
C LEU A 357 6.59 8.28 -21.91
N GLY A 358 5.71 9.03 -22.59
CA GLY A 358 5.81 10.48 -22.65
C GLY A 358 5.65 11.17 -21.30
N MET A 359 4.76 10.65 -20.42
CA MET A 359 4.62 11.14 -19.05
C MET A 359 5.87 10.85 -18.21
N LEU A 360 6.40 9.63 -18.27
CA LEU A 360 7.60 9.21 -17.54
C LEU A 360 8.83 10.01 -17.97
N ALA A 361 8.99 10.31 -19.27
CA ALA A 361 10.08 11.16 -19.74
C ALA A 361 10.02 12.59 -19.19
N ARG A 362 8.80 13.16 -19.10
CA ARG A 362 8.62 14.49 -18.47
C ARG A 362 8.88 14.47 -16.97
N GLU A 363 8.47 13.41 -16.28
CA GLU A 363 8.74 13.18 -14.86
C GLU A 363 10.23 13.10 -14.62
N GLU A 364 10.96 12.31 -15.41
CA GLU A 364 12.43 12.19 -15.34
C GLU A 364 13.14 13.53 -15.51
N SER A 365 12.76 14.31 -16.54
CA SER A 365 13.34 15.65 -16.73
C SER A 365 13.13 16.54 -15.52
N ARG A 366 11.92 16.55 -14.95
CA ARG A 366 11.61 17.34 -13.75
C ARG A 366 12.44 16.94 -12.54
N VAL A 367 12.65 15.64 -12.34
CA VAL A 367 13.47 15.14 -11.23
C VAL A 367 14.92 15.54 -11.41
N LYS A 368 15.49 15.39 -12.61
CA LYS A 368 16.86 15.84 -12.92
C LYS A 368 17.04 17.34 -12.71
N ASP A 369 16.11 18.14 -13.21
CA ASP A 369 16.15 19.61 -13.03
C ASP A 369 16.00 20.01 -11.55
N ALA A 370 15.14 19.31 -10.80
CA ALA A 370 14.98 19.54 -9.37
C ALA A 370 16.27 19.21 -8.61
N LEU A 371 16.95 18.12 -8.95
CA LEU A 371 18.21 17.73 -8.33
C LEU A 371 19.34 18.73 -8.61
N VAL A 372 19.42 19.27 -9.82
CA VAL A 372 20.38 20.33 -10.17
C VAL A 372 20.13 21.57 -9.31
N ARG A 373 18.87 22.02 -9.22
CA ARG A 373 18.51 23.18 -8.38
C ARG A 373 18.77 22.92 -6.89
N LEU A 374 18.50 21.70 -6.40
CA LEU A 374 18.77 21.32 -5.03
C LEU A 374 20.26 21.37 -4.69
N ARG A 375 21.12 20.85 -5.56
CA ARG A 375 22.58 20.93 -5.40
C ARG A 375 23.07 22.39 -5.29
N GLU A 376 22.57 23.24 -6.17
CA GLU A 376 22.93 24.68 -6.15
C GLU A 376 22.42 25.36 -4.87
N PHE A 377 21.14 25.12 -4.50
CA PHE A 377 20.56 25.66 -3.27
C PHE A 377 21.36 25.23 -2.04
N VAL A 378 21.66 23.94 -1.91
CA VAL A 378 22.39 23.40 -0.77
C VAL A 378 23.81 23.99 -0.69
N ARG A 379 24.49 24.16 -1.83
CA ARG A 379 25.82 24.77 -1.87
C ARG A 379 25.82 26.22 -1.45
N THR A 380 24.81 27.00 -1.87
CA THR A 380 24.81 28.47 -1.76
C THR A 380 23.99 29.00 -0.59
N GLN A 381 22.89 28.32 -0.20
CA GLN A 381 21.92 28.86 0.72
C GLN A 381 21.90 28.15 2.09
N VAL A 382 22.48 26.93 2.19
CA VAL A 382 22.55 26.19 3.45
C VAL A 382 23.93 26.38 4.08
N PRO A 383 24.03 27.03 5.27
CA PRO A 383 25.31 27.19 5.94
C PRO A 383 25.80 25.87 6.52
N ALA A 384 27.10 25.60 6.45
CA ALA A 384 27.68 24.54 7.28
C ALA A 384 27.66 24.98 8.74
N GLN A 385 27.12 24.17 9.63
CA GLN A 385 27.25 24.38 11.07
C GLN A 385 28.70 24.04 11.46
N ARG A 386 29.39 24.97 12.08
CA ARG A 386 30.78 24.81 12.58
C ARG A 386 30.76 24.11 13.92
#